data_7c235bb520a1be2601a5bacd8e816136
#
_entry.id   7c235bb520a1be2601a5bacd8e816136
#
_cell.length_a   1.000
_cell.length_b   1.000
_cell.length_c   1.000
_cell.angle_alpha   90.00
_cell.angle_beta   90.00
_cell.angle_gamma   90.00
#
_symmetry.space_group_name_H-M   'P 1'
#
loop_
_entity.id
_entity.type
_entity.pdbx_description
1 polymer ?
#
loop_
_entity_poly.entity_id
_entity_poly.type
_entity_poly.pdbx_seq_one_letter_code
_entity_poly.pdbx_strand_id
1 'polypeptide(L)'
;MEKDTQIGADERQDFEALAAQQRRGGTWVIALLLLGSVLIGVVSYIQFMRSEELLHKDFGQMRTRGAQLAVEQCVDEVIVWHGTCGAMGVLCDKSVGRMMEMCLDGRDRSSYCATVDLTDTQTSGYGYLECKDRGMHKGQQRRRKKKVCGTAYRAVAYHCEQIQKKVEARSTAGVAR
;
A
#
# COMPACT_ATOMS: atom_id res chain seq x y z
N MET A 1 -8.95 -74.84 21.67
CA MET A 1 -8.04 -73.74 22.02
C MET A 1 -7.33 -73.10 20.80
N GLU A 2 -7.56 -73.63 19.60
CA GLU A 2 -6.87 -73.16 18.36
C GLU A 2 -7.66 -72.10 17.54
N LYS A 3 -8.94 -71.97 17.81
CA LYS A 3 -9.85 -71.07 17.05
C LYS A 3 -9.76 -69.58 17.45
N ASP A 4 -9.36 -69.27 18.68
CA ASP A 4 -9.28 -67.90 19.20
C ASP A 4 -8.04 -67.14 18.74
N THR A 5 -6.99 -67.86 18.29
CA THR A 5 -5.72 -67.25 17.83
C THR A 5 -5.83 -66.79 16.36
N GLN A 6 -6.67 -67.39 15.57
CA GLN A 6 -6.85 -67.00 14.14
C GLN A 6 -7.67 -65.77 13.97
N ILE A 7 -8.66 -65.49 14.83
CA ILE A 7 -9.53 -64.32 14.74
C ILE A 7 -8.69 -63.04 15.02
N GLY A 8 -7.73 -63.06 15.92
CA GLY A 8 -6.89 -61.89 16.22
C GLY A 8 -5.83 -61.56 15.15
N ALA A 9 -5.49 -62.51 14.27
CA ALA A 9 -4.51 -62.28 13.18
C ALA A 9 -5.18 -61.61 11.98
N ASP A 10 -6.40 -61.97 11.68
CA ASP A 10 -7.17 -61.44 10.54
C ASP A 10 -7.58 -59.99 10.83
N GLU A 11 -8.01 -59.66 12.04
CA GLU A 11 -8.38 -58.34 12.48
C GLU A 11 -7.18 -57.38 12.43
N ARG A 12 -5.97 -57.82 12.76
CA ARG A 12 -4.73 -57.01 12.64
C ARG A 12 -4.37 -56.72 11.18
N GLN A 13 -4.56 -57.67 10.29
CA GLN A 13 -4.28 -57.45 8.85
C GLN A 13 -5.21 -56.43 8.23
N ASP A 14 -6.51 -56.45 8.63
CA ASP A 14 -7.46 -55.45 8.17
C ASP A 14 -7.15 -54.05 8.69
N PHE A 15 -6.70 -53.90 9.96
CA PHE A 15 -6.26 -52.63 10.52
C PHE A 15 -5.01 -52.07 9.83
N GLU A 16 -4.06 -52.94 9.52
CA GLU A 16 -2.83 -52.51 8.79
C GLU A 16 -3.13 -52.12 7.33
N ALA A 17 -4.06 -52.82 6.67
CA ALA A 17 -4.47 -52.49 5.31
C ALA A 17 -5.23 -51.16 5.27
N LEU A 18 -6.13 -50.89 6.24
CA LEU A 18 -6.83 -49.60 6.37
C LEU A 18 -5.88 -48.45 6.71
N ALA A 19 -4.93 -48.67 7.58
CA ALA A 19 -3.90 -47.67 7.92
C ALA A 19 -2.98 -47.35 6.74
N ALA A 20 -2.64 -48.34 5.92
CA ALA A 20 -1.82 -48.13 4.71
C ALA A 20 -2.60 -47.39 3.63
N GLN A 21 -3.90 -47.65 3.49
CA GLN A 21 -4.78 -46.95 2.54
C GLN A 21 -5.01 -45.50 2.96
N GLN A 22 -5.17 -45.24 4.26
CA GLN A 22 -5.35 -43.89 4.80
C GLN A 22 -4.08 -43.04 4.66
N ARG A 23 -2.88 -43.64 4.83
CA ARG A 23 -1.59 -42.96 4.59
C ARG A 23 -1.42 -42.54 3.13
N ARG A 24 -1.81 -43.35 2.16
CA ARG A 24 -1.71 -43.02 0.73
C ARG A 24 -2.64 -41.86 0.34
N GLY A 25 -3.88 -41.82 0.86
CA GLY A 25 -4.80 -40.72 0.61
C GLY A 25 -4.34 -39.40 1.23
N GLY A 26 -3.79 -39.44 2.46
CA GLY A 26 -3.30 -38.24 3.16
C GLY A 26 -2.11 -37.57 2.50
N THR A 27 -1.17 -38.33 1.96
CA THR A 27 0.04 -37.76 1.30
C THR A 27 -0.30 -37.01 0.01
N TRP A 28 -1.26 -37.47 -0.76
CA TRP A 28 -1.72 -36.79 -1.98
C TRP A 28 -2.40 -35.45 -1.67
N VAL A 29 -3.23 -35.42 -0.64
CA VAL A 29 -3.87 -34.17 -0.19
C VAL A 29 -2.83 -33.13 0.25
N ILE A 30 -1.85 -33.56 1.03
CA ILE A 30 -0.74 -32.68 1.46
C ILE A 30 0.07 -32.20 0.25
N ALA A 31 0.40 -33.07 -0.70
CA ALA A 31 1.11 -32.70 -1.90
C ALA A 31 0.35 -31.67 -2.75
N LEU A 32 -0.96 -31.84 -2.92
CA LEU A 32 -1.82 -30.88 -3.63
C LEU A 32 -1.92 -29.54 -2.93
N LEU A 33 -2.01 -29.53 -1.60
CA LEU A 33 -2.03 -28.29 -0.81
C LEU A 33 -0.70 -27.54 -0.93
N LEU A 34 0.43 -28.25 -0.85
CA LEU A 34 1.75 -27.64 -1.04
C LEU A 34 1.91 -27.09 -2.46
N LEU A 35 1.54 -27.84 -3.47
CA LEU A 35 1.59 -27.38 -4.87
C LEU A 35 0.70 -26.15 -5.07
N GLY A 36 -0.53 -26.17 -4.54
CA GLY A 36 -1.46 -25.06 -4.60
C GLY A 36 -0.88 -23.80 -3.91
N SER A 37 -0.26 -23.94 -2.73
CA SER A 37 0.33 -22.82 -2.02
C SER A 37 1.52 -22.20 -2.78
N VAL A 38 2.35 -23.04 -3.40
CA VAL A 38 3.47 -22.58 -4.25
C VAL A 38 2.95 -21.81 -5.46
N LEU A 39 1.93 -22.34 -6.15
CA LEU A 39 1.34 -21.65 -7.31
C LEU A 39 0.74 -20.29 -6.94
N ILE A 40 0.00 -20.20 -5.84
CA ILE A 40 -0.55 -18.94 -5.34
C ILE A 40 0.58 -17.96 -4.99
N GLY A 41 1.65 -18.45 -4.36
CA GLY A 41 2.83 -17.65 -4.03
C GLY A 41 3.51 -17.07 -5.26
N VAL A 42 3.73 -17.89 -6.29
CA VAL A 42 4.34 -17.46 -7.56
C VAL A 42 3.48 -16.43 -8.28
N VAL A 43 2.17 -16.67 -8.40
CA VAL A 43 1.24 -15.72 -9.04
C VAL A 43 1.23 -14.39 -8.29
N SER A 44 1.14 -14.43 -6.96
CA SER A 44 1.15 -13.23 -6.12
C SER A 44 2.47 -12.45 -6.24
N TYR A 45 3.60 -13.16 -6.31
CA TYR A 45 4.91 -12.55 -6.50
C TYR A 45 5.02 -11.83 -7.86
N ILE A 46 4.58 -12.48 -8.95
CA ILE A 46 4.59 -11.87 -10.29
C ILE A 46 3.71 -10.63 -10.34
N GLN A 47 2.51 -10.68 -9.73
CA GLN A 47 1.62 -9.53 -9.66
C GLN A 47 2.22 -8.38 -8.84
N PHE A 48 2.91 -8.70 -7.75
CA PHE A 48 3.61 -7.71 -6.93
C PHE A 48 4.71 -6.99 -7.72
N MET A 49 5.60 -7.75 -8.38
CA MET A 49 6.70 -7.19 -9.18
C MET A 49 6.19 -6.28 -10.31
N ARG A 50 5.15 -6.71 -11.03
CA ARG A 50 4.51 -5.87 -12.06
C ARG A 50 3.90 -4.59 -11.49
N SER A 51 3.28 -4.68 -10.32
CA SER A 51 2.69 -3.53 -9.65
C SER A 51 3.75 -2.52 -9.20
N GLU A 52 4.90 -2.99 -8.75
CA GLU A 52 6.03 -2.15 -8.34
C GLU A 52 6.62 -1.40 -9.54
N GLU A 53 6.83 -2.07 -10.66
CA GLU A 53 7.32 -1.47 -11.91
C GLU A 53 6.36 -0.36 -12.41
N LEU A 54 5.05 -0.63 -12.41
CA LEU A 54 4.03 0.36 -12.77
C LEU A 54 4.10 1.59 -11.87
N LEU A 55 4.21 1.39 -10.56
CA LEU A 55 4.30 2.49 -9.60
C LEU A 55 5.56 3.32 -9.81
N HIS A 56 6.71 2.71 -10.06
CA HIS A 56 7.95 3.44 -10.35
C HIS A 56 7.82 4.33 -11.59
N LYS A 57 7.20 3.82 -12.65
CA LYS A 57 6.91 4.60 -13.85
C LYS A 57 5.98 5.78 -13.55
N ASP A 58 4.91 5.53 -12.81
CA ASP A 58 3.94 6.55 -12.42
C ASP A 58 4.56 7.64 -11.54
N PHE A 59 5.46 7.27 -10.62
CA PHE A 59 6.22 8.23 -9.80
C PHE A 59 7.07 9.17 -10.65
N GLY A 60 7.79 8.65 -11.64
CA GLY A 60 8.57 9.46 -12.56
C GLY A 60 7.71 10.43 -13.38
N GLN A 61 6.58 9.96 -13.89
CA GLN A 61 5.63 10.80 -14.63
C GLN A 61 5.02 11.88 -13.74
N MET A 62 4.64 11.53 -12.50
CA MET A 62 4.06 12.49 -11.56
C MET A 62 5.04 13.62 -11.22
N ARG A 63 6.32 13.28 -11.01
CA ARG A 63 7.37 14.28 -10.77
C ARG A 63 7.51 15.26 -11.94
N THR A 64 7.49 14.74 -13.16
CA THR A 64 7.59 15.58 -14.38
C THR A 64 6.39 16.50 -14.50
N ARG A 65 5.17 15.99 -14.29
CA ARG A 65 3.94 16.80 -14.28
C ARG A 65 3.96 17.84 -13.17
N GLY A 66 4.43 17.46 -11.99
CA GLY A 66 4.53 18.32 -10.82
C GLY A 66 5.33 19.60 -11.02
N ALA A 67 6.27 19.60 -11.99
CA ALA A 67 7.02 20.81 -12.35
C ALA A 67 6.13 21.96 -12.83
N GLN A 68 4.96 21.65 -13.41
CA GLN A 68 4.04 22.64 -13.98
C GLN A 68 2.80 22.88 -13.10
N LEU A 69 2.54 22.02 -12.12
CA LEU A 69 1.32 22.06 -11.31
C LEU A 69 1.50 22.92 -10.04
N ALA A 70 0.45 23.62 -9.62
CA ALA A 70 0.35 24.18 -8.27
C ALA A 70 0.14 23.04 -7.24
N VAL A 71 0.34 23.32 -5.95
CA VAL A 71 0.18 22.30 -4.88
C VAL A 71 -1.23 21.71 -4.89
N GLU A 72 -2.23 22.55 -5.02
CA GLU A 72 -3.64 22.13 -5.08
C GLU A 72 -3.95 21.25 -6.30
N GLN A 73 -3.32 21.56 -7.44
CA GLN A 73 -3.43 20.74 -8.65
C GLN A 73 -2.71 19.40 -8.50
N CYS A 74 -1.60 19.35 -7.74
CA CYS A 74 -0.96 18.09 -7.37
C CYS A 74 -1.90 17.19 -6.58
N VAL A 75 -2.66 17.74 -5.63
CA VAL A 75 -3.67 16.97 -4.87
C VAL A 75 -4.72 16.38 -5.81
N ASP A 76 -5.25 17.20 -6.73
CA ASP A 76 -6.25 16.74 -7.69
C ASP A 76 -5.71 15.65 -8.62
N GLU A 77 -4.49 15.83 -9.13
CA GLU A 77 -3.84 14.85 -10.02
C GLU A 77 -3.59 13.52 -9.29
N VAL A 78 -3.17 13.55 -8.03
CA VAL A 78 -2.97 12.34 -7.21
C VAL A 78 -4.29 11.61 -6.96
N ILE A 79 -5.40 12.34 -6.75
CA ILE A 79 -6.72 11.74 -6.59
C ILE A 79 -7.18 11.07 -7.89
N VAL A 80 -6.95 11.72 -9.04
CA VAL A 80 -7.24 11.15 -10.36
C VAL A 80 -6.40 9.91 -10.60
N TRP A 81 -5.08 10.00 -10.39
CA TRP A 81 -4.17 8.87 -10.51
C TRP A 81 -4.61 7.68 -9.66
N HIS A 82 -4.97 7.90 -8.39
CA HIS A 82 -5.42 6.81 -7.53
C HIS A 82 -6.68 6.10 -8.07
N GLY A 83 -7.56 6.84 -8.75
CA GLY A 83 -8.75 6.29 -9.39
C GLY A 83 -8.45 5.38 -10.60
N THR A 84 -7.32 5.58 -11.24
CA THR A 84 -6.88 4.87 -12.46
C THR A 84 -5.65 3.98 -12.24
N CYS A 85 -5.15 3.91 -11.00
CA CYS A 85 -3.95 3.15 -10.65
C CYS A 85 -4.10 1.67 -11.04
N GLY A 86 -3.22 1.19 -11.92
CA GLY A 86 -3.22 -0.17 -12.46
C GLY A 86 -2.49 -1.21 -11.58
N ALA A 87 -1.86 -0.79 -10.49
CA ALA A 87 -1.21 -1.67 -9.54
C ALA A 87 -2.22 -2.34 -8.60
N MET A 88 -1.75 -3.25 -7.74
CA MET A 88 -2.58 -3.84 -6.69
C MET A 88 -3.19 -2.75 -5.81
N GLY A 89 -4.50 -2.83 -5.52
CA GLY A 89 -5.23 -1.79 -4.80
C GLY A 89 -4.62 -1.38 -3.45
N VAL A 90 -4.02 -2.33 -2.72
CA VAL A 90 -3.30 -2.06 -1.46
C VAL A 90 -2.05 -1.21 -1.71
N LEU A 91 -1.32 -1.45 -2.80
CA LEU A 91 -0.15 -0.66 -3.17
C LEU A 91 -0.55 0.73 -3.63
N CYS A 92 -1.61 0.86 -4.43
CA CYS A 92 -2.16 2.17 -4.80
C CYS A 92 -2.55 3.00 -3.57
N ASP A 93 -3.25 2.40 -2.60
CA ASP A 93 -3.66 3.09 -1.37
C ASP A 93 -2.45 3.54 -0.51
N LYS A 94 -1.40 2.71 -0.42
CA LYS A 94 -0.18 3.04 0.33
C LYS A 94 0.72 4.06 -0.38
N SER A 95 0.65 4.11 -1.70
CA SER A 95 1.51 4.96 -2.52
C SER A 95 1.00 6.41 -2.68
N VAL A 96 -0.19 6.75 -2.17
CA VAL A 96 -0.78 8.09 -2.28
C VAL A 96 0.16 9.18 -1.74
N GLY A 97 0.71 8.99 -0.54
CA GLY A 97 1.64 9.95 0.07
C GLY A 97 2.90 10.13 -0.78
N ARG A 98 3.50 9.02 -1.22
CA ARG A 98 4.68 9.04 -2.08
C ARG A 98 4.42 9.68 -3.43
N MET A 99 3.26 9.42 -4.02
CA MET A 99 2.85 10.05 -5.29
C MET A 99 2.73 11.57 -5.13
N MET A 100 2.19 12.03 -4.01
CA MET A 100 2.11 13.45 -3.69
C MET A 100 3.50 14.06 -3.51
N GLU A 101 4.41 13.41 -2.77
CA GLU A 101 5.80 13.84 -2.64
C GLU A 101 6.48 13.99 -4.01
N MET A 102 6.30 13.02 -4.93
CA MET A 102 6.85 13.12 -6.27
C MET A 102 6.32 14.33 -7.04
N CYS A 103 5.02 14.65 -6.92
CA CYS A 103 4.47 15.86 -7.53
C CYS A 103 5.07 17.14 -6.93
N LEU A 104 5.21 17.20 -5.61
CA LEU A 104 5.78 18.36 -4.91
C LEU A 104 7.26 18.57 -5.25
N ASP A 105 8.02 17.47 -5.37
CA ASP A 105 9.45 17.49 -5.73
C ASP A 105 9.71 17.92 -7.18
N GLY A 106 8.68 18.06 -8.00
CA GLY A 106 8.79 18.52 -9.38
C GLY A 106 9.35 19.94 -9.51
N ARG A 107 9.14 20.80 -8.50
CA ARG A 107 9.70 22.17 -8.43
C ARG A 107 9.85 22.64 -7.00
N ASP A 108 10.56 23.73 -6.78
CA ASP A 108 10.68 24.38 -5.46
C ASP A 108 9.32 24.87 -4.95
N ARG A 109 8.97 24.49 -3.72
CA ARG A 109 7.73 24.83 -3.03
C ARG A 109 7.96 25.74 -1.81
N SER A 110 9.15 26.27 -1.64
CA SER A 110 9.53 27.05 -0.45
C SER A 110 8.60 28.24 -0.21
N SER A 111 8.19 28.93 -1.29
CA SER A 111 7.25 30.07 -1.18
C SER A 111 5.87 29.65 -0.71
N TYR A 112 5.35 28.53 -1.19
CA TYR A 112 4.08 27.98 -0.71
C TYR A 112 4.19 27.50 0.73
N CYS A 113 5.25 26.77 1.07
CA CYS A 113 5.45 26.22 2.40
C CYS A 113 5.68 27.29 3.47
N ALA A 114 6.16 28.50 3.09
CA ALA A 114 6.28 29.63 4.00
C ALA A 114 4.90 30.21 4.44
N THR A 115 3.83 29.93 3.68
CA THR A 115 2.49 30.38 4.00
C THR A 115 1.65 29.33 4.77
N VAL A 116 2.18 28.10 4.89
CA VAL A 116 1.50 27.01 5.59
C VAL A 116 1.77 27.10 7.09
N ASP A 117 0.71 27.23 7.90
CA ASP A 117 0.82 27.13 9.34
C ASP A 117 0.93 25.64 9.75
N LEU A 118 2.13 25.24 10.20
CA LEU A 118 2.37 23.87 10.63
C LEU A 118 1.63 23.48 11.91
N THR A 119 1.19 24.44 12.73
CA THR A 119 0.39 24.14 13.93
C THR A 119 -0.99 23.63 13.54
N ASP A 120 -1.59 24.20 12.50
CA ASP A 120 -2.86 23.73 11.95
C ASP A 120 -2.73 22.34 11.29
N THR A 121 -1.57 22.03 10.68
CA THR A 121 -1.36 20.74 10.02
C THR A 121 -1.29 19.56 10.99
N GLN A 122 -0.98 19.78 12.26
CA GLN A 122 -0.93 18.77 13.30
C GLN A 122 -2.33 18.42 13.85
N THR A 123 -3.35 19.19 13.50
CA THR A 123 -4.72 18.92 13.93
C THR A 123 -5.31 17.72 13.18
N SER A 124 -6.19 16.98 13.84
CA SER A 124 -6.92 15.86 13.21
C SER A 124 -7.85 16.31 12.08
N GLY A 125 -8.14 17.61 12.00
CA GLY A 125 -8.98 18.24 10.98
C GLY A 125 -8.24 18.59 9.69
N TYR A 126 -6.93 18.70 9.71
CA TYR A 126 -6.15 19.07 8.54
C TYR A 126 -6.33 18.08 7.38
N GLY A 127 -6.51 18.59 6.19
CA GLY A 127 -6.85 17.80 5.00
C GLY A 127 -8.33 17.37 4.96
N TYR A 128 -9.07 17.50 6.06
CA TYR A 128 -10.49 17.16 6.07
C TYR A 128 -11.35 18.27 5.49
N LEU A 129 -11.10 19.50 5.91
CA LEU A 129 -11.86 20.68 5.48
C LEU A 129 -11.60 20.94 4.00
N GLU A 130 -10.33 20.92 3.59
CA GLU A 130 -9.89 21.08 2.19
C GLU A 130 -10.51 20.02 1.27
N CYS A 131 -10.58 18.78 1.74
CA CYS A 131 -11.24 17.70 1.00
C CYS A 131 -12.77 17.83 0.99
N LYS A 132 -13.34 18.49 1.99
CA LYS A 132 -14.77 18.79 2.05
C LYS A 132 -15.16 19.77 0.96
N ASP A 133 -14.44 20.85 0.81
CA ASP A 133 -14.73 21.92 -0.15
C ASP A 133 -14.55 21.47 -1.60
N ARG A 134 -13.71 20.44 -1.84
CA ARG A 134 -13.53 19.79 -3.16
C ARG A 134 -14.66 18.83 -3.56
N GLY A 135 -15.75 18.80 -2.83
CA GLY A 135 -16.94 17.99 -3.16
C GLY A 135 -16.74 16.47 -2.99
N MET A 136 -15.68 16.04 -2.28
CA MET A 136 -15.38 14.63 -2.03
C MET A 136 -16.39 13.90 -1.12
N HIS A 137 -17.53 14.57 -0.86
CA HIS A 137 -18.59 14.05 0.03
C HIS A 137 -19.68 13.28 -0.68
N LYS A 138 -19.73 13.30 -2.01
CA LYS A 138 -20.85 12.75 -2.79
C LYS A 138 -20.43 11.46 -3.49
N GLY A 139 -21.31 10.46 -3.53
CA GLY A 139 -21.18 9.22 -4.30
C GLY A 139 -20.71 8.00 -3.53
N GLN A 140 -20.77 6.85 -4.20
CA GLN A 140 -20.57 5.51 -3.64
C GLN A 140 -19.13 5.24 -3.14
N GLN A 141 -18.13 5.94 -3.67
CA GLN A 141 -16.71 5.84 -3.29
C GLN A 141 -16.26 6.92 -2.27
N ARG A 142 -17.19 7.56 -1.61
CA ARG A 142 -16.96 8.70 -0.70
C ARG A 142 -15.84 8.47 0.32
N ARG A 143 -15.88 7.32 1.03
CA ARG A 143 -14.90 7.04 2.10
C ARG A 143 -13.48 6.91 1.57
N ARG A 144 -13.32 6.22 0.43
CA ARG A 144 -12.01 5.99 -0.18
C ARG A 144 -11.41 7.29 -0.71
N LYS A 145 -12.17 8.06 -1.49
CA LYS A 145 -11.73 9.37 -2.02
C LYS A 145 -11.33 10.34 -0.90
N LYS A 146 -12.11 10.39 0.17
CA LYS A 146 -11.80 11.22 1.34
C LYS A 146 -10.49 10.81 2.02
N LYS A 147 -10.25 9.50 2.18
CA LYS A 147 -9.00 8.98 2.73
C LYS A 147 -7.80 9.35 1.85
N VAL A 148 -7.93 9.19 0.54
CA VAL A 148 -6.88 9.53 -0.45
C VAL A 148 -6.55 11.02 -0.37
N CYS A 149 -7.56 11.87 -0.46
CA CYS A 149 -7.40 13.32 -0.37
C CYS A 149 -6.73 13.74 0.95
N GLY A 150 -7.21 13.25 2.10
CA GLY A 150 -6.60 13.56 3.40
C GLY A 150 -5.16 13.02 3.53
N THR A 151 -4.83 11.92 2.86
CA THR A 151 -3.44 11.42 2.82
C THR A 151 -2.56 12.32 1.96
N ALA A 152 -3.07 12.83 0.83
CA ALA A 152 -2.36 13.77 -0.02
C ALA A 152 -2.04 15.08 0.73
N TYR A 153 -3.00 15.68 1.43
CA TYR A 153 -2.75 16.89 2.23
C TYR A 153 -1.77 16.65 3.38
N ARG A 154 -1.81 15.50 4.03
CA ARG A 154 -0.78 15.16 5.04
C ARG A 154 0.62 15.06 4.44
N ALA A 155 0.74 14.59 3.21
CA ALA A 155 2.03 14.60 2.50
C ALA A 155 2.49 16.04 2.18
N VAL A 156 1.57 16.97 1.85
CA VAL A 156 1.89 18.40 1.71
C VAL A 156 2.42 18.96 3.02
N ALA A 157 1.73 18.73 4.14
CA ALA A 157 2.16 19.19 5.45
C ALA A 157 3.56 18.69 5.80
N TYR A 158 3.79 17.38 5.63
CA TYR A 158 5.09 16.76 5.87
C TYR A 158 6.20 17.36 4.99
N HIS A 159 5.93 17.56 3.71
CA HIS A 159 6.88 18.18 2.77
C HIS A 159 7.23 19.61 3.21
N CYS A 160 6.24 20.41 3.59
CA CYS A 160 6.47 21.78 4.07
C CYS A 160 7.23 21.81 5.40
N GLU A 161 6.94 20.89 6.31
CA GLU A 161 7.71 20.76 7.56
C GLU A 161 9.19 20.48 7.29
N GLN A 162 9.51 19.60 6.33
CA GLN A 162 10.89 19.31 5.95
C GLN A 162 11.60 20.53 5.33
N ILE A 163 10.89 21.31 4.53
CA ILE A 163 11.45 22.56 3.95
C ILE A 163 11.72 23.57 5.05
N GLN A 164 10.77 23.83 5.96
CA GLN A 164 10.95 24.81 7.03
C GLN A 164 12.10 24.43 7.96
N LYS A 165 12.21 23.16 8.36
CA LYS A 165 13.35 22.65 9.14
C LYS A 165 14.71 22.87 8.45
N LYS A 166 14.78 22.69 7.12
CA LYS A 166 16.00 22.94 6.35
C LYS A 166 16.37 24.43 6.33
N VAL A 167 15.39 25.32 6.25
CA VAL A 167 15.61 26.77 6.27
C VAL A 167 16.13 27.20 7.64
N GLU A 168 15.50 26.74 8.72
CA GLU A 168 15.93 27.01 10.10
C GLU A 168 17.37 26.54 10.36
N ALA A 169 17.70 25.31 9.95
CA ALA A 169 19.04 24.77 10.13
C ALA A 169 20.11 25.57 9.38
N ARG A 170 19.78 26.14 8.21
CA ARG A 170 20.71 27.01 7.45
C ARG A 170 20.88 28.36 8.12
N SER A 171 19.83 28.94 8.67
CA SER A 171 19.90 30.24 9.36
C SER A 171 20.74 30.14 10.63
N THR A 172 20.62 29.08 11.41
CA THR A 172 21.44 28.85 12.62
C THR A 172 22.91 28.60 12.30
N ALA A 173 23.21 27.85 11.23
CA ALA A 173 24.61 27.63 10.80
C ALA A 173 25.30 28.89 10.24
N GLY A 174 24.52 29.84 9.68
CA GLY A 174 25.05 31.11 9.17
C GLY A 174 25.37 32.14 10.24
N VAL A 175 24.77 32.06 11.42
CA VAL A 175 25.01 32.96 12.56
C VAL A 175 26.27 32.56 13.37
N ALA A 176 26.71 31.31 13.23
CA ALA A 176 27.88 30.77 13.96
C ALA A 176 29.25 31.04 13.28
N ARG A 177 29.29 31.83 12.21
CA ARG A 177 30.50 32.27 11.54
C ARG A 177 30.73 33.76 11.73
#